data_30c4a33eb4f04a0453b8aa950641d32c
#
_entry.id   30c4a33eb4f04a0453b8aa950641d32c
#
_cell.length_a   1.000
_cell.length_b   1.000
_cell.length_c   1.000
_cell.angle_alpha   90.00
_cell.angle_beta   90.00
_cell.angle_gamma   90.00
#
_symmetry.space_group_name_H-M   'P 1'
#
loop_
_entity.id
_entity.type
_entity.pdbx_description
1 polymer ?
#
loop_
_entity_poly.entity_id
_entity_poly.type
_entity_poly.pdbx_seq_one_letter_code
_entity_poly.pdbx_strand_id
1 'polypeptide(L)'
;VRIGIVCPYSLDVPGGVQIHVQDLAEQLIALGHDVSVLAPADEETPVPSYVESAGRTVPVRYNGSVARLNFGPVSAARVRRWLNEGNFDVLHLHEPVTPSLGMLALWIADGPIVATFHTANDRSRAMQVAFPLVRPGLEKISARIAVSEEARRTLVEHLGGDAVVVPNGVYVDRFREAAPNPVWRGTPERPTVAFLGRLDEPRKGLPVLVEAIPEVLRRMPGVRFLIAGRGDVEWARDKLGDVGDSVEYLGGVSEDDKASLLASVDVYVAPHTGGESFGIVLVEAMSAGACVVASNLNAFRQVLADGEAGLLFPVGDHEALADALCRALADPALRARTCAVASRHVERYDWAQVTARILDVYAMVTSAAAHPVAVDPRSRRGRR
;
A
#
# COMPACT_ATOMS: atom_id res chain seq x y z
N VAL A 1 16.90 15.93 13.07
CA VAL A 1 16.96 16.11 11.60
C VAL A 1 15.64 16.72 11.15
N ARG A 2 15.69 17.73 10.26
CA ARG A 2 14.52 18.32 9.61
C ARG A 2 14.22 17.60 8.32
N ILE A 3 13.04 17.02 8.20
CA ILE A 3 12.66 16.15 7.11
C ILE A 3 11.46 16.75 6.38
N GLY A 4 11.63 17.04 5.09
CA GLY A 4 10.53 17.40 4.20
C GLY A 4 10.03 16.17 3.46
N ILE A 5 8.73 15.86 3.54
CA ILE A 5 8.12 14.74 2.81
C ILE A 5 7.10 15.30 1.81
N VAL A 6 7.10 14.80 0.58
CA VAL A 6 6.12 15.19 -0.43
C VAL A 6 5.25 14.01 -0.82
N CYS A 7 3.94 14.15 -0.57
CA CYS A 7 2.91 13.22 -1.02
C CYS A 7 2.33 13.70 -2.36
N PRO A 8 2.29 12.87 -3.40
CA PRO A 8 1.77 13.27 -4.71
C PRO A 8 0.24 13.29 -4.78
N TYR A 9 -0.45 12.56 -3.88
CA TYR A 9 -1.88 12.33 -3.91
C TYR A 9 -2.61 13.11 -2.81
N SER A 10 -3.87 13.49 -3.11
CA SER A 10 -4.71 14.21 -2.16
C SER A 10 -5.04 13.41 -0.92
N LEU A 11 -4.98 14.10 0.23
CA LEU A 11 -5.40 13.54 1.52
C LEU A 11 -6.92 13.54 1.71
N ASP A 12 -7.70 14.11 0.79
CA ASP A 12 -9.17 14.11 0.84
C ASP A 12 -9.78 12.71 0.72
N VAL A 13 -9.02 11.79 0.12
CA VAL A 13 -9.44 10.39 -0.06
C VAL A 13 -8.31 9.46 0.39
N PRO A 14 -8.59 8.51 1.28
CA PRO A 14 -7.57 7.58 1.75
C PRO A 14 -7.05 6.70 0.61
N GLY A 15 -5.76 6.45 0.62
CA GLY A 15 -5.06 5.56 -0.33
C GLY A 15 -3.76 5.06 0.27
N GLY A 16 -3.21 3.98 -0.25
CA GLY A 16 -2.03 3.32 0.33
C GLY A 16 -0.81 4.23 0.46
N VAL A 17 -0.54 5.09 -0.52
CA VAL A 17 0.61 6.02 -0.47
C VAL A 17 0.37 7.12 0.56
N GLN A 18 -0.85 7.68 0.63
CA GLN A 18 -1.21 8.72 1.59
C GLN A 18 -1.08 8.21 3.03
N ILE A 19 -1.62 7.02 3.31
CA ILE A 19 -1.51 6.37 4.62
C ILE A 19 -0.04 6.12 4.96
N HIS A 20 0.73 5.54 4.03
CA HIS A 20 2.16 5.31 4.24
C HIS A 20 2.94 6.59 4.56
N VAL A 21 2.64 7.71 3.87
CA VAL A 21 3.30 9.00 4.12
C VAL A 21 2.95 9.54 5.51
N GLN A 22 1.67 9.45 5.93
CA GLN A 22 1.23 9.90 7.24
C GLN A 22 1.84 9.05 8.35
N ASP A 23 1.77 7.73 8.23
CA ASP A 23 2.36 6.79 9.20
C ASP A 23 3.87 7.01 9.34
N LEU A 24 4.60 7.16 8.22
CA LEU A 24 6.03 7.45 8.23
C LEU A 24 6.33 8.78 8.95
N ALA A 25 5.55 9.82 8.66
CA ALA A 25 5.73 11.12 9.31
C ALA A 25 5.52 11.02 10.84
N GLU A 26 4.49 10.30 11.27
CA GLU A 26 4.19 10.08 12.69
C GLU A 26 5.29 9.28 13.39
N GLN A 27 5.82 8.23 12.74
CA GLN A 27 6.95 7.46 13.27
C GLN A 27 8.21 8.33 13.43
N LEU A 28 8.52 9.15 12.43
CA LEU A 28 9.67 10.05 12.49
C LEU A 28 9.52 11.11 13.58
N ILE A 29 8.32 11.68 13.74
CA ILE A 29 8.01 12.64 14.82
C ILE A 29 8.14 11.98 16.19
N ALA A 30 7.63 10.76 16.35
CA ALA A 30 7.75 10.00 17.60
C ALA A 30 9.22 9.71 17.97
N LEU A 31 10.10 9.59 16.98
CA LEU A 31 11.54 9.45 17.16
C LEU A 31 12.27 10.80 17.39
N GLY A 32 11.56 11.91 17.48
CA GLY A 32 12.11 13.24 17.77
C GLY A 32 12.65 14.02 16.58
N HIS A 33 12.26 13.63 15.35
CA HIS A 33 12.58 14.41 14.16
C HIS A 33 11.57 15.55 13.94
N ASP A 34 12.02 16.63 13.29
CA ASP A 34 11.18 17.73 12.83
C ASP A 34 10.69 17.42 11.40
N VAL A 35 9.40 17.16 11.26
CA VAL A 35 8.83 16.67 10.00
C VAL A 35 7.78 17.64 9.47
N SER A 36 7.88 17.98 8.19
CA SER A 36 6.83 18.69 7.45
C SER A 36 6.45 17.91 6.20
N VAL A 37 5.16 17.68 6.01
CA VAL A 37 4.60 16.99 4.85
C VAL A 37 3.90 17.98 3.94
N LEU A 38 4.30 18.04 2.67
CA LEU A 38 3.57 18.80 1.64
C LEU A 38 2.67 17.83 0.87
N ALA A 39 1.37 18.05 0.92
CA ALA A 39 0.38 17.22 0.23
C ALA A 39 -0.76 18.06 -0.36
N PRO A 40 -1.42 17.60 -1.44
CA PRO A 40 -2.67 18.21 -1.85
C PRO A 40 -3.76 17.88 -0.82
N ALA A 41 -4.55 18.89 -0.46
CA ALA A 41 -5.76 18.73 0.35
C ALA A 41 -6.68 19.94 0.11
N ASP A 42 -7.99 19.73 0.12
CA ASP A 42 -8.96 20.81 0.09
C ASP A 42 -8.92 21.59 1.43
N GLU A 43 -9.33 22.85 1.39
CA GLU A 43 -9.28 23.75 2.58
C GLU A 43 -10.16 23.24 3.72
N GLU A 44 -11.20 22.48 3.39
CA GLU A 44 -12.16 21.92 4.36
C GLU A 44 -11.70 20.55 4.93
N THR A 45 -10.66 19.95 4.34
CA THR A 45 -10.17 18.66 4.80
C THR A 45 -9.30 18.83 6.04
N PRO A 46 -9.66 18.23 7.17
CA PRO A 46 -8.82 18.29 8.36
C PRO A 46 -7.53 17.52 8.11
N VAL A 47 -6.40 18.19 8.27
CA VAL A 47 -5.06 17.61 8.14
C VAL A 47 -4.28 17.74 9.44
N PRO A 48 -3.37 16.81 9.75
CA PRO A 48 -2.49 16.93 10.91
C PRO A 48 -1.62 18.20 10.86
N SER A 49 -1.18 18.69 12.00
CA SER A 49 -0.39 19.93 12.13
C SER A 49 0.95 19.91 11.40
N TYR A 50 1.51 18.74 11.14
CA TYR A 50 2.74 18.56 10.37
C TYR A 50 2.51 18.58 8.84
N VAL A 51 1.25 18.67 8.38
CA VAL A 51 0.90 18.70 6.95
C VAL A 51 0.63 20.14 6.49
N GLU A 52 1.33 20.57 5.44
CA GLU A 52 1.04 21.78 4.68
C GLU A 52 0.25 21.44 3.41
N SER A 53 -0.95 22.02 3.28
CA SER A 53 -1.78 21.82 2.09
C SER A 53 -1.23 22.59 0.88
N ALA A 54 -1.01 21.88 -0.21
CA ALA A 54 -0.70 22.49 -1.51
C ALA A 54 -1.96 22.92 -2.30
N GLY A 55 -3.16 22.77 -1.71
CA GLY A 55 -4.45 23.16 -2.29
C GLY A 55 -5.11 22.08 -3.12
N ARG A 56 -6.22 22.44 -3.77
CA ARG A 56 -7.14 21.55 -4.48
C ARG A 56 -6.49 20.73 -5.59
N THR A 57 -7.11 19.60 -5.89
CA THR A 57 -6.67 18.61 -6.88
C THR A 57 -7.60 18.50 -8.08
N VAL A 58 -7.05 17.95 -9.17
CA VAL A 58 -7.83 17.52 -10.34
C VAL A 58 -7.85 15.99 -10.37
N PRO A 59 -9.03 15.36 -10.50
CA PRO A 59 -9.13 13.91 -10.60
C PRO A 59 -8.64 13.43 -11.97
N VAL A 60 -7.71 12.46 -11.98
CA VAL A 60 -7.17 11.83 -13.18
C VAL A 60 -7.36 10.32 -13.08
N ARG A 61 -8.00 9.71 -14.08
CA ARG A 61 -8.13 8.24 -14.14
C ARG A 61 -6.81 7.60 -14.52
N TYR A 62 -6.33 6.67 -13.70
CA TYR A 62 -5.08 5.95 -13.93
C TYR A 62 -5.17 4.51 -13.39
N ASN A 63 -4.85 3.52 -14.21
CA ASN A 63 -4.82 2.09 -13.84
C ASN A 63 -6.06 1.58 -13.08
N GLY A 64 -7.26 1.92 -13.56
CA GLY A 64 -8.52 1.49 -12.93
C GLY A 64 -8.88 2.21 -11.62
N SER A 65 -8.08 3.20 -11.22
CA SER A 65 -8.27 4.05 -10.04
C SER A 65 -8.36 5.53 -10.45
N VAL A 66 -8.77 6.40 -9.51
CA VAL A 66 -8.78 7.86 -9.72
C VAL A 66 -7.70 8.48 -8.83
N ALA A 67 -6.61 8.95 -9.47
CA ALA A 67 -5.60 9.74 -8.79
C ALA A 67 -6.04 11.21 -8.72
N ARG A 68 -5.94 11.83 -7.55
CA ARG A 68 -6.20 13.25 -7.36
C ARG A 68 -4.87 13.99 -7.29
N LEU A 69 -4.53 14.71 -8.37
CA LEU A 69 -3.22 15.29 -8.60
C LEU A 69 -3.27 16.81 -8.52
N ASN A 70 -2.15 17.42 -8.12
CA ASN A 70 -1.98 18.86 -8.04
C ASN A 70 -0.71 19.27 -8.82
N PHE A 71 -0.88 19.97 -9.94
CA PHE A 71 0.21 20.35 -10.83
C PHE A 71 -0.06 21.74 -11.46
N GLY A 72 1.00 22.54 -11.63
CA GLY A 72 0.90 23.83 -12.30
C GLY A 72 1.70 24.95 -11.63
N PRO A 73 1.62 26.19 -12.14
CA PRO A 73 2.43 27.32 -11.66
C PRO A 73 2.18 27.70 -10.20
N VAL A 74 0.91 27.62 -9.74
CA VAL A 74 0.53 27.93 -8.36
C VAL A 74 1.12 26.87 -7.42
N SER A 75 0.98 25.60 -7.76
CA SER A 75 1.55 24.50 -7.01
C SER A 75 3.09 24.59 -6.97
N ALA A 76 3.73 24.92 -8.08
CA ALA A 76 5.18 25.15 -8.13
C ALA A 76 5.63 26.32 -7.23
N ALA A 77 4.83 27.39 -7.12
CA ALA A 77 5.12 28.50 -6.22
C ALA A 77 5.00 28.08 -4.74
N ARG A 78 3.99 27.26 -4.41
CA ARG A 78 3.81 26.70 -3.04
C ARG A 78 4.95 25.77 -2.67
N VAL A 79 5.34 24.85 -3.57
CA VAL A 79 6.51 23.98 -3.37
C VAL A 79 7.77 24.82 -3.10
N ARG A 80 8.01 25.89 -3.88
CA ARG A 80 9.16 26.78 -3.69
C ARG A 80 9.17 27.45 -2.32
N ARG A 81 8.00 27.99 -1.91
CA ARG A 81 7.86 28.63 -0.60
C ARG A 81 8.16 27.64 0.51
N TRP A 82 7.52 26.47 0.48
CA TRP A 82 7.69 25.43 1.47
C TRP A 82 9.15 24.95 1.60
N LEU A 83 9.85 24.76 0.47
CA LEU A 83 11.29 24.42 0.47
C LEU A 83 12.18 25.53 1.06
N ASN A 84 11.85 26.81 0.81
CA ASN A 84 12.62 27.93 1.35
C ASN A 84 12.41 28.13 2.85
N GLU A 85 11.19 27.88 3.36
CA GLU A 85 10.81 28.08 4.74
C GLU A 85 11.21 26.87 5.62
N GLY A 86 11.20 25.66 5.04
CA GLY A 86 11.38 24.41 5.77
C GLY A 86 12.81 24.14 6.25
N ASN A 87 13.84 24.67 5.58
CA ASN A 87 15.26 24.42 5.90
C ASN A 87 15.55 22.93 6.16
N PHE A 88 15.13 22.05 5.25
CA PHE A 88 15.22 20.61 5.40
C PHE A 88 16.63 20.08 5.24
N ASP A 89 17.03 19.15 6.12
CA ASP A 89 18.28 18.39 5.98
C ASP A 89 18.16 17.32 4.89
N VAL A 90 16.94 16.77 4.70
CA VAL A 90 16.62 15.78 3.65
C VAL A 90 15.21 16.01 3.11
N LEU A 91 15.05 15.81 1.81
CA LEU A 91 13.76 15.84 1.12
C LEU A 91 13.40 14.42 0.67
N HIS A 92 12.24 13.92 1.11
CA HIS A 92 11.74 12.61 0.71
C HIS A 92 10.52 12.75 -0.22
N LEU A 93 10.66 12.31 -1.45
CA LEU A 93 9.63 12.39 -2.48
C LEU A 93 8.98 11.02 -2.66
N HIS A 94 7.66 10.93 -2.57
CA HIS A 94 6.92 9.73 -2.94
C HIS A 94 6.41 9.86 -4.38
N GLU A 95 6.58 8.80 -5.19
CA GLU A 95 6.20 8.75 -6.61
C GLU A 95 6.66 10.00 -7.40
N PRO A 96 7.96 10.30 -7.47
CA PRO A 96 8.48 11.57 -8.00
C PRO A 96 8.23 11.76 -9.50
N VAL A 97 7.84 10.70 -10.23
CA VAL A 97 7.53 10.73 -11.66
C VAL A 97 6.04 10.94 -11.96
N THR A 98 5.19 10.89 -10.94
CA THR A 98 3.77 11.23 -11.08
C THR A 98 3.65 12.75 -11.32
N PRO A 99 2.87 13.20 -12.32
CA PRO A 99 2.69 14.63 -12.61
C PRO A 99 1.88 15.33 -11.50
N SER A 100 2.51 15.54 -10.37
CA SER A 100 1.98 16.15 -9.16
C SER A 100 3.10 16.86 -8.40
N LEU A 101 2.89 17.15 -7.10
CA LEU A 101 3.84 17.86 -6.23
C LEU A 101 5.23 17.21 -6.21
N GLY A 102 5.32 15.86 -6.23
CA GLY A 102 6.58 15.14 -6.23
C GLY A 102 7.46 15.51 -7.43
N MET A 103 6.89 15.56 -8.62
CA MET A 103 7.61 15.99 -9.83
C MET A 103 8.02 17.48 -9.79
N LEU A 104 7.14 18.34 -9.28
CA LEU A 104 7.45 19.76 -9.11
C LEU A 104 8.59 19.96 -8.11
N ALA A 105 8.55 19.26 -6.98
CA ALA A 105 9.61 19.29 -5.97
C ALA A 105 10.93 18.78 -6.53
N LEU A 106 10.94 17.69 -7.30
CA LEU A 106 12.12 17.14 -7.96
C LEU A 106 12.76 18.15 -8.94
N TRP A 107 11.96 18.92 -9.68
CA TRP A 107 12.48 19.94 -10.60
C TRP A 107 13.02 21.16 -9.87
N ILE A 108 12.43 21.52 -8.73
CA ILE A 108 12.70 22.78 -8.01
C ILE A 108 13.80 22.61 -6.97
N ALA A 109 13.86 21.46 -6.28
CA ALA A 109 14.81 21.21 -5.20
C ALA A 109 16.21 20.84 -5.70
N ASP A 110 17.20 21.10 -4.84
CA ASP A 110 18.58 20.63 -4.93
C ASP A 110 19.05 20.24 -3.53
N GLY A 111 19.98 19.25 -3.42
CA GLY A 111 20.49 18.74 -2.15
C GLY A 111 20.18 17.27 -1.90
N PRO A 112 20.14 16.84 -0.63
CA PRO A 112 19.86 15.44 -0.28
C PRO A 112 18.39 15.07 -0.59
N ILE A 113 18.16 14.38 -1.70
CA ILE A 113 16.85 13.95 -2.14
C ILE A 113 16.77 12.42 -2.10
N VAL A 114 15.83 11.89 -1.32
CA VAL A 114 15.42 10.48 -1.32
C VAL A 114 14.09 10.36 -2.07
N ALA A 115 13.92 9.30 -2.83
CA ALA A 115 12.66 9.04 -3.55
C ALA A 115 12.16 7.62 -3.32
N THR A 116 10.89 7.48 -2.91
CA THR A 116 10.22 6.18 -2.78
C THR A 116 9.24 5.93 -3.94
N PHE A 117 9.36 4.74 -4.53
CA PHE A 117 8.53 4.24 -5.61
C PHE A 117 7.60 3.14 -5.09
N HIS A 118 6.30 3.34 -5.23
CA HIS A 118 5.25 2.44 -4.73
C HIS A 118 4.60 1.62 -5.84
N THR A 119 4.74 2.07 -7.09
CA THR A 119 4.01 1.52 -8.23
C THR A 119 4.74 0.32 -8.83
N ALA A 120 4.03 -0.79 -9.01
CA ALA A 120 4.45 -1.92 -9.83
C ALA A 120 3.61 -1.96 -11.11
N ASN A 121 4.24 -1.71 -12.25
CA ASN A 121 3.60 -1.75 -13.57
C ASN A 121 4.44 -2.56 -14.53
N ASP A 122 3.87 -3.61 -15.12
CA ASP A 122 4.60 -4.48 -16.07
C ASP A 122 4.98 -3.78 -17.37
N ARG A 123 4.19 -2.82 -17.85
CA ARG A 123 4.51 -2.01 -19.05
C ARG A 123 3.74 -0.69 -19.05
N SER A 124 4.44 0.44 -18.97
CA SER A 124 3.85 1.77 -19.14
C SER A 124 4.49 2.49 -20.34
N ARG A 125 3.77 2.53 -21.46
CA ARG A 125 4.17 3.34 -22.63
C ARG A 125 4.23 4.83 -22.28
N ALA A 126 3.36 5.29 -21.38
CA ALA A 126 3.35 6.68 -20.92
C ALA A 126 4.64 7.04 -20.18
N MET A 127 5.16 6.16 -19.32
CA MET A 127 6.44 6.36 -18.64
C MET A 127 7.61 6.41 -19.64
N GLN A 128 7.63 5.55 -20.64
CA GLN A 128 8.68 5.53 -21.68
C GLN A 128 8.69 6.84 -22.48
N VAL A 129 7.52 7.36 -22.85
CA VAL A 129 7.40 8.65 -23.58
C VAL A 129 7.77 9.84 -22.69
N ALA A 130 7.43 9.82 -21.40
CA ALA A 130 7.74 10.88 -20.46
C ALA A 130 9.19 10.85 -19.95
N PHE A 131 9.91 9.73 -20.12
CA PHE A 131 11.26 9.54 -19.57
C PHE A 131 12.26 10.65 -19.92
N PRO A 132 12.37 11.16 -21.17
CA PRO A 132 13.29 12.26 -21.48
C PRO A 132 13.02 13.53 -20.70
N LEU A 133 11.77 13.78 -20.31
CA LEU A 133 11.36 14.96 -19.54
C LEU A 133 11.65 14.81 -18.04
N VAL A 134 11.60 13.60 -17.51
CA VAL A 134 11.82 13.35 -16.08
C VAL A 134 13.27 13.02 -15.76
N ARG A 135 14.04 12.50 -16.71
CA ARG A 135 15.42 12.06 -16.53
C ARG A 135 16.33 13.08 -15.85
N PRO A 136 16.37 14.37 -16.24
CA PRO A 136 17.24 15.35 -15.57
C PRO A 136 16.90 15.54 -14.09
N GLY A 137 15.62 15.38 -13.72
CA GLY A 137 15.19 15.37 -12.33
C GLY A 137 15.65 14.11 -11.60
N LEU A 138 15.51 12.94 -12.23
CA LEU A 138 15.91 11.65 -11.62
C LEU A 138 17.41 11.58 -11.28
N GLU A 139 18.26 12.32 -12.01
CA GLU A 139 19.70 12.41 -11.76
C GLU A 139 20.03 13.21 -10.48
N LYS A 140 19.07 14.01 -9.94
CA LYS A 140 19.23 14.73 -8.66
C LYS A 140 18.95 13.85 -7.44
N ILE A 141 18.30 12.67 -7.62
CA ILE A 141 17.93 11.79 -6.53
C ILE A 141 19.19 11.12 -5.98
N SER A 142 19.51 11.41 -4.72
CA SER A 142 20.67 10.87 -4.01
C SER A 142 20.52 9.40 -3.63
N ALA A 143 19.30 8.97 -3.27
CA ALA A 143 18.98 7.58 -3.02
C ALA A 143 17.54 7.24 -3.46
N ARG A 144 17.34 6.01 -3.91
CA ARG A 144 16.04 5.50 -4.33
C ARG A 144 15.63 4.33 -3.46
N ILE A 145 14.36 4.34 -3.06
CA ILE A 145 13.70 3.28 -2.30
C ILE A 145 12.58 2.71 -3.17
N ALA A 146 12.44 1.40 -3.19
CA ALA A 146 11.30 0.70 -3.76
C ALA A 146 10.59 -0.10 -2.66
N VAL A 147 9.27 -0.08 -2.61
CA VAL A 147 8.52 -0.76 -1.54
C VAL A 147 8.44 -2.28 -1.72
N SER A 148 8.91 -2.79 -2.86
CA SER A 148 8.98 -4.22 -3.16
C SER A 148 9.96 -4.49 -4.31
N GLU A 149 10.33 -5.75 -4.53
CA GLU A 149 11.11 -6.14 -5.71
C GLU A 149 10.35 -5.87 -7.02
N GLU A 150 9.01 -5.95 -7.01
CA GLU A 150 8.19 -5.61 -8.17
C GLU A 150 8.25 -4.11 -8.50
N ALA A 151 8.17 -3.25 -7.48
CA ALA A 151 8.35 -1.80 -7.66
C ALA A 151 9.80 -1.48 -8.10
N ARG A 152 10.79 -2.17 -7.55
CA ARG A 152 12.20 -2.04 -7.96
C ARG A 152 12.39 -2.46 -9.41
N ARG A 153 11.84 -3.60 -9.83
CA ARG A 153 11.89 -4.06 -11.23
C ARG A 153 11.28 -3.03 -12.17
N THR A 154 10.09 -2.52 -11.83
CA THR A 154 9.42 -1.46 -12.61
C THR A 154 10.32 -0.22 -12.76
N LEU A 155 10.96 0.21 -11.67
CA LEU A 155 11.89 1.35 -11.69
C LEU A 155 13.08 1.07 -12.61
N VAL A 156 13.74 -0.07 -12.45
CA VAL A 156 14.92 -0.45 -13.26
C VAL A 156 14.59 -0.52 -14.74
N GLU A 157 13.46 -1.14 -15.09
CA GLU A 157 13.05 -1.33 -16.49
C GLU A 157 12.62 -0.01 -17.18
N HIS A 158 11.98 0.90 -16.46
CA HIS A 158 11.37 2.08 -17.07
C HIS A 158 12.12 3.39 -16.84
N LEU A 159 12.82 3.52 -15.72
CA LEU A 159 13.47 4.77 -15.32
C LEU A 159 15.00 4.65 -15.24
N GLY A 160 15.51 3.43 -15.29
CA GLY A 160 16.93 3.14 -15.12
C GLY A 160 17.44 3.38 -13.70
N GLY A 161 18.66 2.94 -13.44
CA GLY A 161 19.26 2.96 -12.10
C GLY A 161 18.78 1.79 -11.25
N ASP A 162 18.97 1.89 -9.93
CA ASP A 162 18.57 0.86 -8.96
C ASP A 162 17.98 1.50 -7.70
N ALA A 163 17.38 0.70 -6.82
CA ALA A 163 16.79 1.14 -5.57
C ALA A 163 17.04 0.13 -4.44
N VAL A 164 17.14 0.64 -3.21
CA VAL A 164 17.09 -0.21 -2.02
C VAL A 164 15.63 -0.62 -1.78
N VAL A 165 15.38 -1.90 -1.54
CA VAL A 165 14.04 -2.36 -1.20
C VAL A 165 13.80 -2.15 0.29
N VAL A 166 12.88 -1.23 0.62
CA VAL A 166 12.35 -1.01 1.97
C VAL A 166 10.83 -1.19 1.89
N PRO A 167 10.26 -2.22 2.53
CA PRO A 167 8.85 -2.54 2.39
C PRO A 167 7.95 -1.45 3.01
N ASN A 168 6.65 -1.51 2.70
CA ASN A 168 5.68 -0.70 3.42
C ASN A 168 5.63 -1.12 4.90
N GLY A 169 5.52 -0.14 5.78
CA GLY A 169 5.32 -0.37 7.21
C GLY A 169 3.88 -0.76 7.54
N VAL A 170 3.73 -1.58 8.55
CA VAL A 170 2.44 -1.94 9.16
C VAL A 170 2.60 -1.85 10.68
N TYR A 171 1.56 -1.41 11.38
CA TYR A 171 1.50 -1.47 12.84
C TYR A 171 1.16 -2.91 13.27
N VAL A 172 2.18 -3.76 13.32
CA VAL A 172 2.02 -5.21 13.58
C VAL A 172 1.27 -5.47 14.88
N ASP A 173 1.62 -4.75 15.95
CA ASP A 173 1.00 -4.94 17.27
C ASP A 173 -0.48 -4.53 17.28
N ARG A 174 -0.88 -3.53 16.51
CA ARG A 174 -2.30 -3.16 16.37
C ARG A 174 -3.18 -4.33 15.94
N PHE A 175 -2.68 -5.13 14.99
CA PHE A 175 -3.41 -6.30 14.48
C PHE A 175 -3.24 -7.50 15.41
N ARG A 176 -2.06 -7.70 15.98
CA ARG A 176 -1.74 -8.79 16.91
C ARG A 176 -2.58 -8.72 18.19
N GLU A 177 -2.79 -7.51 18.70
CA GLU A 177 -3.53 -7.26 19.94
C GLU A 177 -5.02 -6.99 19.71
N ALA A 178 -5.48 -7.01 18.46
CA ALA A 178 -6.87 -6.75 18.14
C ALA A 178 -7.79 -7.78 18.79
N ALA A 179 -8.81 -7.29 19.48
CA ALA A 179 -9.82 -8.16 20.08
C ALA A 179 -10.72 -8.76 19.00
N PRO A 180 -10.86 -10.11 18.96
CA PRO A 180 -11.76 -10.74 18.00
C PRO A 180 -13.22 -10.39 18.30
N ASN A 181 -14.02 -10.17 17.27
CA ASN A 181 -15.46 -9.98 17.39
C ASN A 181 -16.16 -11.34 17.44
N PRO A 182 -16.90 -11.66 18.52
CA PRO A 182 -17.58 -12.95 18.64
C PRO A 182 -18.55 -13.29 17.51
N VAL A 183 -19.15 -12.27 16.87
CA VAL A 183 -20.10 -12.45 15.74
C VAL A 183 -19.39 -12.99 14.51
N TRP A 184 -18.13 -12.62 14.30
CA TRP A 184 -17.33 -13.01 13.14
C TRP A 184 -16.48 -14.25 13.38
N ARG A 185 -16.37 -14.67 14.64
CA ARG A 185 -15.51 -15.80 15.02
C ARG A 185 -16.05 -17.11 14.48
N GLY A 186 -15.14 -17.89 13.87
CA GLY A 186 -15.44 -19.25 13.43
C GLY A 186 -15.47 -20.25 14.58
N THR A 187 -16.18 -21.36 14.35
CA THR A 187 -16.12 -22.58 15.16
C THR A 187 -15.73 -23.76 14.27
N PRO A 188 -15.33 -24.92 14.84
CA PRO A 188 -15.00 -26.10 14.03
C PRO A 188 -16.12 -26.50 13.07
N GLU A 189 -17.39 -26.32 13.47
CA GLU A 189 -18.58 -26.67 12.69
C GLU A 189 -18.96 -25.56 11.72
N ARG A 190 -18.54 -24.33 12.01
CA ARG A 190 -18.89 -23.14 11.22
C ARG A 190 -17.68 -22.21 11.08
N PRO A 191 -16.64 -22.66 10.34
CA PRO A 191 -15.45 -21.85 10.15
C PRO A 191 -15.72 -20.64 9.26
N THR A 192 -14.89 -19.60 9.42
CA THR A 192 -15.06 -18.31 8.75
C THR A 192 -13.91 -17.96 7.82
N VAL A 193 -14.27 -17.43 6.66
CA VAL A 193 -13.34 -16.91 5.64
C VAL A 193 -13.65 -15.43 5.42
N ALA A 194 -12.65 -14.54 5.54
CA ALA A 194 -12.81 -13.12 5.24
C ALA A 194 -12.17 -12.73 3.92
N PHE A 195 -12.84 -11.85 3.20
CA PHE A 195 -12.33 -11.07 2.07
C PHE A 195 -12.38 -9.59 2.40
N LEU A 196 -11.32 -8.84 2.08
CA LEU A 196 -11.22 -7.38 2.26
C LEU A 196 -10.77 -6.74 0.96
N GLY A 197 -11.55 -5.80 0.44
CA GLY A 197 -11.15 -5.05 -0.76
C GLY A 197 -12.27 -4.17 -1.29
N ARG A 198 -11.96 -3.33 -2.27
CA ARG A 198 -12.98 -2.61 -3.03
C ARG A 198 -13.72 -3.61 -3.92
N LEU A 199 -15.04 -3.69 -3.74
CA LEU A 199 -15.86 -4.72 -4.37
C LEU A 199 -16.14 -4.41 -5.86
N ASP A 200 -16.04 -3.14 -6.23
CA ASP A 200 -16.15 -2.61 -7.60
C ASP A 200 -14.83 -2.67 -8.39
N GLU A 201 -13.76 -3.21 -7.81
CA GLU A 201 -12.43 -3.31 -8.40
C GLU A 201 -12.12 -4.77 -8.79
N PRO A 202 -12.33 -5.18 -10.07
CA PRO A 202 -12.23 -6.60 -10.48
C PRO A 202 -10.88 -7.23 -10.17
N ARG A 203 -9.79 -6.42 -10.20
CA ARG A 203 -8.45 -6.91 -9.89
C ARG A 203 -8.29 -7.39 -8.44
N LYS A 204 -9.19 -7.01 -7.51
CA LYS A 204 -9.21 -7.54 -6.13
C LYS A 204 -9.74 -8.97 -6.05
N GLY A 205 -10.29 -9.48 -7.16
CA GLY A 205 -10.58 -10.89 -7.35
C GLY A 205 -11.86 -11.39 -6.67
N LEU A 206 -12.78 -10.48 -6.25
CA LEU A 206 -14.09 -10.92 -5.75
C LEU A 206 -14.81 -11.87 -6.71
N PRO A 207 -14.79 -11.68 -8.06
CA PRO A 207 -15.37 -12.64 -8.98
C PRO A 207 -14.80 -14.06 -8.86
N VAL A 208 -13.49 -14.19 -8.66
CA VAL A 208 -12.82 -15.50 -8.47
C VAL A 208 -13.30 -16.18 -7.18
N LEU A 209 -13.44 -15.40 -6.10
CA LEU A 209 -13.99 -15.92 -4.85
C LEU A 209 -15.44 -16.36 -5.01
N VAL A 210 -16.29 -15.55 -5.64
CA VAL A 210 -17.71 -15.86 -5.89
C VAL A 210 -17.87 -17.15 -6.70
N GLU A 211 -16.96 -17.43 -7.64
CA GLU A 211 -16.94 -18.68 -8.41
C GLU A 211 -16.47 -19.89 -7.56
N ALA A 212 -15.59 -19.69 -6.58
CA ALA A 212 -15.11 -20.75 -5.69
C ALA A 212 -16.11 -21.13 -4.60
N ILE A 213 -16.93 -20.19 -4.09
CA ILE A 213 -17.84 -20.39 -2.95
C ILE A 213 -18.75 -21.63 -3.09
N PRO A 214 -19.47 -21.88 -4.20
CA PRO A 214 -20.35 -23.03 -4.32
C PRO A 214 -19.62 -24.36 -4.12
N GLU A 215 -18.40 -24.51 -4.64
CA GLU A 215 -17.61 -25.73 -4.49
C GLU A 215 -17.09 -25.89 -3.05
N VAL A 216 -16.68 -24.79 -2.37
CA VAL A 216 -16.32 -24.85 -0.96
C VAL A 216 -17.51 -25.27 -0.10
N LEU A 217 -18.70 -24.72 -0.32
CA LEU A 217 -19.90 -25.05 0.44
C LEU A 217 -20.41 -26.46 0.15
N ARG A 218 -20.22 -26.98 -1.08
CA ARG A 218 -20.51 -28.38 -1.40
C ARG A 218 -19.66 -29.35 -0.56
N ARG A 219 -18.39 -29.03 -0.30
CA ARG A 219 -17.45 -29.84 0.50
C ARG A 219 -17.58 -29.59 2.00
N MET A 220 -17.85 -28.35 2.37
CA MET A 220 -17.88 -27.85 3.75
C MET A 220 -19.11 -26.94 3.96
N PRO A 221 -20.32 -27.49 4.13
CA PRO A 221 -21.58 -26.72 4.17
C PRO A 221 -21.66 -25.69 5.31
N GLY A 222 -20.85 -25.84 6.37
CA GLY A 222 -20.85 -24.93 7.52
C GLY A 222 -20.05 -23.65 7.34
N VAL A 223 -19.28 -23.50 6.26
CA VAL A 223 -18.40 -22.33 6.06
C VAL A 223 -19.20 -21.05 5.90
N ARG A 224 -18.75 -19.97 6.56
CA ARG A 224 -19.25 -18.61 6.37
C ARG A 224 -18.20 -17.75 5.66
N PHE A 225 -18.68 -16.95 4.72
CA PHE A 225 -17.84 -15.97 4.05
C PHE A 225 -18.24 -14.56 4.51
N LEU A 226 -17.27 -13.78 4.99
CA LEU A 226 -17.43 -12.40 5.43
C LEU A 226 -16.74 -11.50 4.40
N ILE A 227 -17.53 -10.76 3.63
CA ILE A 227 -17.03 -9.91 2.55
C ILE A 227 -17.11 -8.45 2.98
N ALA A 228 -15.96 -7.84 3.24
CA ALA A 228 -15.85 -6.45 3.67
C ALA A 228 -15.25 -5.57 2.57
N GLY A 229 -15.87 -4.40 2.37
CA GLY A 229 -15.44 -3.38 1.42
C GLY A 229 -16.58 -2.57 0.86
N ARG A 230 -16.23 -1.47 0.18
CA ARG A 230 -17.21 -0.63 -0.53
C ARG A 230 -17.32 -1.10 -1.97
N GLY A 231 -18.53 -1.01 -2.53
CA GLY A 231 -18.83 -1.35 -3.91
C GLY A 231 -20.18 -2.06 -4.04
N ASP A 232 -20.61 -2.27 -5.27
CA ASP A 232 -21.84 -2.97 -5.59
C ASP A 232 -21.64 -4.50 -5.50
N VAL A 233 -22.58 -5.17 -4.87
CA VAL A 233 -22.57 -6.63 -4.65
C VAL A 233 -23.79 -7.35 -5.22
N GLU A 234 -24.72 -6.63 -5.85
CA GLU A 234 -25.95 -7.21 -6.40
C GLU A 234 -25.65 -8.36 -7.37
N TRP A 235 -24.68 -8.15 -8.27
CA TRP A 235 -24.23 -9.20 -9.21
C TRP A 235 -23.71 -10.46 -8.51
N ALA A 236 -23.05 -10.30 -7.36
CA ALA A 236 -22.50 -11.43 -6.59
C ALA A 236 -23.62 -12.19 -5.86
N ARG A 237 -24.61 -11.46 -5.33
CA ARG A 237 -25.81 -12.04 -4.72
C ARG A 237 -26.62 -12.83 -5.73
N ASP A 238 -26.84 -12.26 -6.93
CA ASP A 238 -27.55 -12.92 -8.01
C ASP A 238 -26.85 -14.22 -8.45
N LYS A 239 -25.50 -14.16 -8.56
CA LYS A 239 -24.70 -15.32 -8.98
C LYS A 239 -24.69 -16.45 -7.94
N LEU A 240 -24.71 -16.12 -6.66
CA LEU A 240 -24.67 -17.09 -5.57
C LEU A 240 -26.04 -17.72 -5.28
N GLY A 241 -27.14 -17.02 -5.58
CA GLY A 241 -28.47 -17.57 -5.41
C GLY A 241 -28.70 -18.22 -4.04
N ASP A 242 -29.13 -19.48 -4.02
CA ASP A 242 -29.49 -20.23 -2.80
C ASP A 242 -28.33 -20.45 -1.80
N VAL A 243 -27.07 -20.33 -2.24
CA VAL A 243 -25.92 -20.46 -1.33
C VAL A 243 -25.54 -19.10 -0.70
N GLY A 244 -26.22 -18.02 -1.08
CA GLY A 244 -25.95 -16.68 -0.59
C GLY A 244 -26.12 -16.49 0.91
N ASP A 245 -26.91 -17.33 1.59
CA ASP A 245 -27.09 -17.28 3.06
C ASP A 245 -25.79 -17.58 3.85
N SER A 246 -24.83 -18.23 3.20
CA SER A 246 -23.49 -18.45 3.77
C SER A 246 -22.53 -17.27 3.58
N VAL A 247 -22.97 -16.21 2.90
CA VAL A 247 -22.16 -15.02 2.57
C VAL A 247 -22.76 -13.78 3.22
N GLU A 248 -21.98 -13.16 4.07
CA GLU A 248 -22.32 -11.90 4.74
C GLU A 248 -21.51 -10.75 4.16
N TYR A 249 -22.20 -9.71 3.70
CA TYR A 249 -21.59 -8.49 3.18
C TYR A 249 -21.58 -7.41 4.26
N LEU A 250 -20.39 -7.08 4.75
CA LEU A 250 -20.18 -6.16 5.87
C LEU A 250 -20.16 -4.69 5.45
N GLY A 251 -20.07 -4.41 4.14
CA GLY A 251 -19.88 -3.05 3.65
C GLY A 251 -18.48 -2.52 4.00
N GLY A 252 -18.34 -1.18 4.02
CA GLY A 252 -17.09 -0.55 4.43
C GLY A 252 -16.88 -0.68 5.94
N VAL A 253 -15.73 -1.18 6.34
CA VAL A 253 -15.33 -1.36 7.74
C VAL A 253 -14.35 -0.26 8.17
N SER A 254 -14.35 0.10 9.46
CA SER A 254 -13.33 0.97 10.06
C SER A 254 -11.99 0.24 10.17
N GLU A 255 -10.92 0.95 10.46
CA GLU A 255 -9.61 0.33 10.70
C GLU A 255 -9.63 -0.61 11.93
N ASP A 256 -10.39 -0.27 12.97
CA ASP A 256 -10.54 -1.11 14.15
C ASP A 256 -11.40 -2.34 13.87
N ASP A 257 -12.50 -2.18 13.13
CA ASP A 257 -13.31 -3.31 12.67
C ASP A 257 -12.52 -4.23 11.73
N LYS A 258 -11.66 -3.67 10.87
CA LYS A 258 -10.75 -4.45 10.01
C LYS A 258 -9.82 -5.32 10.85
N ALA A 259 -9.18 -4.74 11.85
CA ALA A 259 -8.28 -5.48 12.73
C ALA A 259 -9.03 -6.58 13.51
N SER A 260 -10.21 -6.24 14.05
CA SER A 260 -11.08 -7.19 14.75
C SER A 260 -11.60 -8.32 13.84
N LEU A 261 -11.96 -8.00 12.58
CA LEU A 261 -12.37 -9.00 11.59
C LEU A 261 -11.24 -9.99 11.29
N LEU A 262 -10.03 -9.47 11.01
CA LEU A 262 -8.87 -10.32 10.73
C LEU A 262 -8.47 -11.19 11.93
N ALA A 263 -8.62 -10.67 13.16
CA ALA A 263 -8.39 -11.44 14.39
C ALA A 263 -9.47 -12.49 14.67
N SER A 264 -10.63 -12.43 14.02
CA SER A 264 -11.78 -13.29 14.25
C SER A 264 -11.83 -14.49 13.34
N VAL A 265 -11.31 -14.39 12.11
CA VAL A 265 -11.53 -15.38 11.07
C VAL A 265 -10.46 -16.48 11.05
N ASP A 266 -10.85 -17.68 10.59
CA ASP A 266 -9.92 -18.79 10.41
C ASP A 266 -9.00 -18.59 9.22
N VAL A 267 -9.54 -18.01 8.13
CA VAL A 267 -8.83 -17.78 6.87
C VAL A 267 -9.12 -16.38 6.34
N TYR A 268 -8.08 -15.67 5.95
CA TYR A 268 -8.18 -14.49 5.10
C TYR A 268 -7.86 -14.86 3.66
N VAL A 269 -8.71 -14.46 2.70
CA VAL A 269 -8.53 -14.77 1.29
C VAL A 269 -8.24 -13.52 0.46
N ALA A 270 -7.17 -13.57 -0.35
CA ALA A 270 -6.74 -12.50 -1.25
C ALA A 270 -6.63 -13.03 -2.70
N PRO A 271 -7.75 -13.16 -3.44
CA PRO A 271 -7.78 -13.77 -4.76
C PRO A 271 -7.47 -12.75 -5.89
N HIS A 272 -6.55 -11.83 -5.65
CA HIS A 272 -6.25 -10.75 -6.57
C HIS A 272 -5.77 -11.28 -7.93
N THR A 273 -6.15 -10.60 -9.02
CA THR A 273 -5.81 -11.00 -10.39
C THR A 273 -4.67 -10.19 -10.99
N GLY A 274 -4.20 -9.15 -10.30
CA GLY A 274 -3.07 -8.32 -10.75
C GLY A 274 -3.03 -6.94 -10.11
N GLY A 275 -2.06 -6.12 -10.55
CA GLY A 275 -1.96 -4.72 -10.15
C GLY A 275 -1.63 -4.50 -8.67
N GLU A 276 -0.96 -5.46 -8.02
CA GLU A 276 -0.56 -5.37 -6.63
C GLU A 276 0.96 -5.21 -6.53
N SER A 277 1.40 -4.18 -5.82
CA SER A 277 2.82 -3.90 -5.66
C SER A 277 3.43 -4.49 -4.39
N PHE A 278 2.61 -4.75 -3.36
CA PHE A 278 3.10 -5.24 -2.07
C PHE A 278 2.14 -6.24 -1.42
N GLY A 279 0.92 -5.81 -1.07
CA GLY A 279 -0.05 -6.64 -0.36
C GLY A 279 -0.11 -6.35 1.14
N ILE A 280 -0.30 -5.08 1.51
CA ILE A 280 -0.40 -4.63 2.92
C ILE A 280 -1.38 -5.48 3.71
N VAL A 281 -2.56 -5.78 3.15
CA VAL A 281 -3.60 -6.54 3.88
C VAL A 281 -3.17 -7.97 4.19
N LEU A 282 -2.24 -8.57 3.42
CA LEU A 282 -1.68 -9.87 3.80
C LEU A 282 -0.86 -9.77 5.08
N VAL A 283 -0.05 -8.71 5.20
CA VAL A 283 0.75 -8.47 6.42
C VAL A 283 -0.17 -8.21 7.61
N GLU A 284 -1.23 -7.41 7.43
CA GLU A 284 -2.26 -7.16 8.44
C GLU A 284 -2.93 -8.46 8.91
N ALA A 285 -3.35 -9.31 7.96
CA ALA A 285 -3.99 -10.60 8.26
C ALA A 285 -3.05 -11.58 8.98
N MET A 286 -1.80 -11.67 8.53
CA MET A 286 -0.76 -12.47 9.21
C MET A 286 -0.48 -11.96 10.61
N SER A 287 -0.44 -10.65 10.81
CA SER A 287 -0.23 -10.02 12.12
C SER A 287 -1.39 -10.31 13.08
N ALA A 288 -2.63 -10.32 12.57
CA ALA A 288 -3.82 -10.67 13.32
C ALA A 288 -3.95 -12.19 13.62
N GLY A 289 -3.08 -13.03 13.05
CA GLY A 289 -3.08 -14.46 13.23
C GLY A 289 -4.00 -15.24 12.29
N ALA A 290 -4.62 -14.61 11.30
CA ALA A 290 -5.40 -15.31 10.28
C ALA A 290 -4.51 -16.12 9.34
N CYS A 291 -4.93 -17.34 8.97
CA CYS A 291 -4.27 -18.09 7.92
C CYS A 291 -4.57 -17.45 6.55
N VAL A 292 -3.54 -17.08 5.80
CA VAL A 292 -3.70 -16.41 4.52
C VAL A 292 -3.77 -17.42 3.38
N VAL A 293 -4.78 -17.27 2.50
CA VAL A 293 -4.87 -17.94 1.20
C VAL A 293 -4.86 -16.87 0.11
N ALA A 294 -3.86 -16.86 -0.75
CA ALA A 294 -3.71 -15.80 -1.74
C ALA A 294 -3.33 -16.32 -3.12
N SER A 295 -3.65 -15.56 -4.16
CA SER A 295 -3.16 -15.82 -5.51
C SER A 295 -1.63 -15.71 -5.57
N ASN A 296 -0.98 -16.48 -6.44
CA ASN A 296 0.48 -16.54 -6.56
C ASN A 296 1.08 -15.37 -7.34
N LEU A 297 0.57 -14.15 -7.15
CA LEU A 297 1.20 -12.92 -7.63
C LEU A 297 2.62 -12.80 -7.04
N ASN A 298 3.57 -12.29 -7.80
CA ASN A 298 4.96 -12.13 -7.33
C ASN A 298 5.04 -11.33 -6.01
N ALA A 299 4.29 -10.22 -5.91
CA ALA A 299 4.23 -9.43 -4.67
C ALA A 299 3.74 -10.28 -3.47
N PHE A 300 2.71 -11.10 -3.68
CA PHE A 300 2.15 -11.96 -2.63
C PHE A 300 3.08 -13.11 -2.26
N ARG A 301 3.76 -13.70 -3.23
CA ARG A 301 4.79 -14.71 -2.98
C ARG A 301 5.88 -14.20 -2.05
N GLN A 302 6.35 -12.98 -2.26
CA GLN A 302 7.37 -12.35 -1.40
C GLN A 302 6.86 -12.15 0.03
N VAL A 303 5.66 -11.58 0.17
CA VAL A 303 5.03 -11.34 1.49
C VAL A 303 4.73 -12.65 2.22
N LEU A 304 4.36 -13.71 1.50
CA LEU A 304 4.05 -15.03 2.07
C LEU A 304 5.26 -15.98 2.09
N ALA A 305 6.49 -15.47 1.93
CA ALA A 305 7.70 -16.27 1.93
C ALA A 305 7.59 -17.51 1.00
N ASP A 306 7.19 -17.28 -0.26
CA ASP A 306 6.97 -18.32 -1.27
C ASP A 306 6.02 -19.46 -0.82
N GLY A 307 5.07 -19.17 0.06
CA GLY A 307 4.04 -20.10 0.53
C GLY A 307 4.32 -20.71 1.91
N GLU A 308 5.41 -20.35 2.58
CA GLU A 308 5.68 -20.82 3.96
C GLU A 308 4.78 -20.10 4.98
N ALA A 309 4.47 -18.82 4.76
CA ALA A 309 3.65 -17.98 5.63
C ALA A 309 2.17 -17.87 5.20
N GLY A 310 1.76 -18.60 4.17
CA GLY A 310 0.39 -18.64 3.65
C GLY A 310 0.26 -19.65 2.52
N LEU A 311 -0.96 -20.00 2.12
CA LEU A 311 -1.21 -20.87 0.99
C LEU A 311 -1.34 -20.06 -0.30
N LEU A 312 -0.71 -20.52 -1.36
CA LEU A 312 -0.76 -19.90 -2.69
C LEU A 312 -1.55 -20.76 -3.67
N PHE A 313 -2.33 -20.11 -4.55
CA PHE A 313 -3.04 -20.74 -5.64
C PHE A 313 -2.84 -19.97 -6.96
N PRO A 314 -3.01 -20.59 -8.15
CA PRO A 314 -2.83 -19.89 -9.43
C PRO A 314 -3.78 -18.73 -9.62
N VAL A 315 -3.30 -17.62 -10.19
CA VAL A 315 -4.11 -16.42 -10.44
C VAL A 315 -5.33 -16.73 -11.31
N GLY A 316 -6.51 -16.34 -10.84
CA GLY A 316 -7.78 -16.49 -11.56
C GLY A 316 -8.38 -17.90 -11.53
N ASP A 317 -7.70 -18.86 -10.92
CA ASP A 317 -8.15 -20.26 -10.83
C ASP A 317 -9.05 -20.46 -9.59
N HIS A 318 -10.36 -20.41 -9.79
CA HIS A 318 -11.33 -20.55 -8.71
C HIS A 318 -11.44 -21.99 -8.17
N GLU A 319 -11.10 -23.02 -8.98
CA GLU A 319 -11.07 -24.41 -8.52
C GLU A 319 -9.90 -24.64 -7.57
N ALA A 320 -8.71 -24.17 -7.96
CA ALA A 320 -7.53 -24.19 -7.09
C ALA A 320 -7.73 -23.34 -5.82
N LEU A 321 -8.46 -22.22 -5.92
CA LEU A 321 -8.83 -21.45 -4.74
C LEU A 321 -9.73 -22.25 -3.80
N ALA A 322 -10.77 -22.93 -4.33
CA ALA A 322 -11.65 -23.78 -3.52
C ALA A 322 -10.86 -24.90 -2.83
N ASP A 323 -9.93 -25.55 -3.53
CA ASP A 323 -9.04 -26.57 -2.96
C ASP A 323 -8.17 -26.00 -1.83
N ALA A 324 -7.56 -24.83 -2.03
CA ALA A 324 -6.72 -24.17 -1.03
C ALA A 324 -7.52 -23.78 0.23
N LEU A 325 -8.73 -23.24 0.05
CA LEU A 325 -9.63 -22.89 1.15
C LEU A 325 -10.06 -24.14 1.93
N CYS A 326 -10.53 -25.19 1.25
CA CYS A 326 -10.93 -26.44 1.91
C CYS A 326 -9.75 -27.06 2.65
N ARG A 327 -8.56 -27.08 2.07
CA ARG A 327 -7.35 -27.59 2.72
C ARG A 327 -6.98 -26.79 3.97
N ALA A 328 -7.02 -25.45 3.89
CA ALA A 328 -6.73 -24.57 5.03
C ALA A 328 -7.76 -24.76 6.17
N LEU A 329 -9.05 -24.91 5.84
CA LEU A 329 -10.12 -25.05 6.81
C LEU A 329 -10.16 -26.44 7.46
N ALA A 330 -9.87 -27.49 6.69
CA ALA A 330 -9.91 -28.89 7.17
C ALA A 330 -8.69 -29.29 8.01
N ASP A 331 -7.56 -28.59 7.91
CA ASP A 331 -6.31 -28.93 8.60
C ASP A 331 -5.88 -27.82 9.60
N PRO A 332 -6.34 -27.88 10.86
CA PRO A 332 -5.93 -26.92 11.90
C PRO A 332 -4.42 -26.96 12.17
N ALA A 333 -3.75 -28.10 11.99
CA ALA A 333 -2.31 -28.20 12.19
C ALA A 333 -1.53 -27.48 11.07
N LEU A 334 -2.02 -27.54 9.83
CA LEU A 334 -1.48 -26.75 8.73
C LEU A 334 -1.63 -25.25 9.04
N ARG A 335 -2.84 -24.79 9.43
CA ARG A 335 -3.05 -23.39 9.81
C ARG A 335 -2.09 -22.95 10.91
N ALA A 336 -1.98 -23.74 11.99
CA ALA A 336 -1.11 -23.40 13.11
C ALA A 336 0.38 -23.27 12.68
N ARG A 337 0.87 -24.18 11.85
CA ARG A 337 2.27 -24.12 11.34
C ARG A 337 2.48 -22.88 10.47
N THR A 338 1.56 -22.64 9.54
CA THR A 338 1.62 -21.49 8.61
C THR A 338 1.56 -20.16 9.38
N CYS A 339 0.63 -20.02 10.32
CA CYS A 339 0.51 -18.83 11.17
C CYS A 339 1.73 -18.62 12.07
N ALA A 340 2.37 -19.69 12.55
CA ALA A 340 3.60 -19.56 13.34
C ALA A 340 4.80 -19.04 12.50
N VAL A 341 4.89 -19.40 11.22
CA VAL A 341 5.86 -18.81 10.29
C VAL A 341 5.48 -17.37 10.01
N ALA A 342 4.22 -17.10 9.68
CA ALA A 342 3.71 -15.77 9.39
C ALA A 342 3.98 -14.77 10.53
N SER A 343 3.71 -15.15 11.78
CA SER A 343 3.91 -14.31 12.97
C SER A 343 5.37 -13.85 13.16
N ARG A 344 6.34 -14.69 12.80
CA ARG A 344 7.76 -14.30 12.81
C ARG A 344 8.14 -13.47 11.59
N HIS A 345 7.53 -13.79 10.45
CA HIS A 345 7.86 -13.15 9.18
C HIS A 345 7.39 -11.70 9.13
N VAL A 346 6.26 -11.35 9.77
CA VAL A 346 5.70 -9.98 9.76
C VAL A 346 6.53 -8.96 10.51
N GLU A 347 7.38 -9.35 11.44
CA GLU A 347 8.22 -8.43 12.22
C GLU A 347 9.07 -7.50 11.33
N ARG A 348 9.50 -7.97 10.17
CA ARG A 348 10.27 -7.18 9.20
C ARG A 348 9.49 -6.02 8.56
N TYR A 349 8.17 -6.09 8.65
CA TYR A 349 7.24 -5.09 8.11
C TYR A 349 6.75 -4.12 9.18
N ASP A 350 7.13 -4.33 10.45
CA ASP A 350 6.76 -3.40 11.51
C ASP A 350 7.35 -2.01 11.25
N TRP A 351 6.56 -0.98 11.55
CA TRP A 351 6.96 0.41 11.33
C TRP A 351 8.29 0.76 12.00
N ALA A 352 8.60 0.20 13.18
CA ALA A 352 9.88 0.44 13.83
C ALA A 352 11.06 -0.04 12.97
N GLN A 353 10.96 -1.23 12.36
CA GLN A 353 12.00 -1.78 11.49
C GLN A 353 12.09 -1.02 10.16
N VAL A 354 10.93 -0.70 9.57
CA VAL A 354 10.85 0.03 8.29
C VAL A 354 11.43 1.44 8.46
N THR A 355 11.05 2.16 9.51
CA THR A 355 11.53 3.51 9.77
C THR A 355 13.05 3.53 10.05
N ALA A 356 13.56 2.55 10.79
CA ALA A 356 15.01 2.43 11.01
C ALA A 356 15.79 2.32 9.68
N ARG A 357 15.31 1.49 8.76
CA ARG A 357 15.92 1.34 7.42
C ARG A 357 15.82 2.62 6.57
N ILE A 358 14.74 3.36 6.67
CA ILE A 358 14.59 4.67 5.99
C ILE A 358 15.57 5.68 6.59
N LEU A 359 15.73 5.70 7.92
CA LEU A 359 16.69 6.57 8.61
C LEU A 359 18.13 6.25 8.23
N ASP A 360 18.50 4.99 8.01
CA ASP A 360 19.82 4.62 7.50
C ASP A 360 20.06 5.23 6.10
N VAL A 361 19.04 5.22 5.24
CA VAL A 361 19.13 5.89 3.92
C VAL A 361 19.28 7.41 4.09
N TYR A 362 18.52 8.04 5.00
CA TYR A 362 18.65 9.47 5.25
C TYR A 362 20.05 9.83 5.78
N ALA A 363 20.58 9.07 6.73
CA ALA A 363 21.92 9.28 7.28
C ALA A 363 22.99 9.19 6.18
N MET A 364 22.87 8.21 5.28
CA MET A 364 23.79 8.05 4.15
C MET A 364 23.77 9.26 3.22
N VAL A 365 22.59 9.74 2.79
CA VAL A 365 22.50 10.85 1.84
C VAL A 365 22.86 12.19 2.46
N THR A 366 22.52 12.42 3.73
CA THR A 366 22.85 13.67 4.43
C THR A 366 24.34 13.77 4.74
N SER A 367 25.01 12.66 5.10
CA SER A 367 26.44 12.64 5.34
C SER A 367 27.29 12.89 4.06
N ALA A 368 26.76 12.52 2.90
CA ALA A 368 27.42 12.73 1.61
C ALA A 368 27.09 14.09 0.96
N ALA A 369 26.12 14.83 1.48
CA ALA A 369 25.64 16.06 0.89
C ALA A 369 26.58 17.24 1.13
N ALA A 370 26.73 18.09 0.11
CA ALA A 370 27.53 19.32 0.21
C ALA A 370 26.79 20.44 0.96
N HIS A 371 25.47 20.42 0.98
CA HIS A 371 24.59 21.42 1.60
C HIS A 371 23.20 20.82 1.91
N PRO A 372 22.43 21.41 2.83
CA PRO A 372 21.03 21.05 3.05
C PRO A 372 20.16 21.26 1.79
N VAL A 373 18.91 20.81 1.85
CA VAL A 373 17.95 21.01 0.76
C VAL A 373 17.75 22.50 0.49
N ALA A 374 17.81 22.89 -0.78
CA ALA A 374 17.64 24.25 -1.24
C ALA A 374 16.79 24.30 -2.51
N VAL A 375 16.35 25.50 -2.90
CA VAL A 375 15.74 25.73 -4.20
C VAL A 375 16.83 25.88 -5.25
N ASP A 376 16.82 25.03 -6.28
CA ASP A 376 17.76 25.06 -7.41
C ASP A 376 17.72 26.43 -8.11
N PRO A 377 18.82 27.20 -8.14
CA PRO A 377 18.86 28.50 -8.81
C PRO A 377 18.48 28.44 -10.29
N ARG A 378 18.74 27.31 -10.95
CA ARG A 378 18.43 27.08 -12.38
C ARG A 378 16.92 26.95 -12.62
N SER A 379 16.14 26.51 -11.63
CA SER A 379 14.68 26.42 -11.69
C SER A 379 14.00 27.79 -11.86
N ARG A 380 14.73 28.92 -11.65
CA ARG A 380 14.24 30.30 -11.82
C ARG A 380 14.42 30.82 -13.25
N ARG A 381 15.29 30.23 -14.07
CA ARG A 381 15.66 30.75 -15.39
C ARG A 381 14.72 30.36 -16.55
N GLY A 382 13.71 29.53 -16.32
CA GLY A 382 12.72 29.10 -17.32
C GLY A 382 11.63 30.14 -17.68
N ARG A 383 11.79 31.42 -17.29
CA ARG A 383 10.89 32.53 -17.62
C ARG A 383 11.65 33.68 -18.32
N ARG A 384 12.23 33.40 -19.47
CA ARG A 384 12.54 34.45 -20.44
C ARG A 384 12.21 33.97 -21.85
#